data_ffb69d3bf980811500ff320776b05a26
#
_entry.id   ffb69d3bf980811500ff320776b05a26
#
_cell.length_a   1.000
_cell.length_b   1.000
_cell.length_c   1.000
_cell.angle_alpha   90.00
_cell.angle_beta   90.00
_cell.angle_gamma   90.00
#
_symmetry.space_group_name_H-M   'P 1'
#
loop_
_entity.id
_entity.type
_entity.pdbx_description
1 polymer ?
#
loop_
_entity_poly.entity_id
_entity_poly.type
_entity_poly.pdbx_seq_one_letter_code
_entity_poly.pdbx_strand_id
1 'polypeptide(L)'
;MVNVKDGINKGIDAVEKVNNKLATIRDVQEIATRSAACVGRIKQVYEMIGNLRLDVQYTTSLVDLCNQVTRECIDVTADGAQVFSDRFLVMSDAERLAETRKVLDDLDRLNSQVSYIDVQAKAIKYNSEMLNTYF
;
A
#
# COMPACT_ATOMS: atom_id res chain seq x y z
N MET A 1 -8.46 9.51 19.63
CA MET A 1 -8.47 8.66 18.43
C MET A 1 -7.37 9.13 17.49
N VAL A 2 -6.46 8.23 17.14
CA VAL A 2 -5.41 8.57 16.18
C VAL A 2 -6.09 8.90 14.87
N ASN A 3 -5.75 10.03 14.27
CA ASN A 3 -6.28 10.41 12.98
C ASN A 3 -5.67 9.51 11.89
N VAL A 4 -6.42 8.49 11.49
CA VAL A 4 -5.98 7.49 10.51
C VAL A 4 -5.68 8.13 9.16
N LYS A 5 -6.43 9.16 8.79
CA LYS A 5 -6.19 9.92 7.57
C LYS A 5 -4.79 10.54 7.57
N ASP A 6 -4.34 11.08 8.70
CA ASP A 6 -2.99 11.62 8.84
C ASP A 6 -1.92 10.54 8.70
N GLY A 7 -2.17 9.35 9.26
CA GLY A 7 -1.26 8.21 9.12
C GLY A 7 -1.09 7.79 7.65
N ILE A 8 -2.18 7.71 6.90
CA ILE A 8 -2.14 7.37 5.48
C ILE A 8 -1.46 8.47 4.67
N ASN A 9 -1.75 9.74 4.94
CA ASN A 9 -1.10 10.86 4.27
C ASN A 9 0.41 10.90 4.54
N LYS A 10 0.84 10.64 5.78
CA LYS A 10 2.27 10.52 6.13
C LYS A 10 2.93 9.36 5.38
N GLY A 11 2.21 8.25 5.23
CA GLY A 11 2.67 7.11 4.44
C GLY A 11 2.87 7.46 2.97
N ILE A 12 1.93 8.17 2.37
CA ILE A 12 2.01 8.66 1.00
C ILE A 12 3.23 9.56 0.83
N ASP A 13 3.41 10.54 1.73
CA ASP A 13 4.54 11.46 1.69
C ASP A 13 5.88 10.72 1.83
N ALA A 14 5.96 9.73 2.72
CA ALA A 14 7.16 8.93 2.90
C ALA A 14 7.52 8.14 1.64
N VAL A 15 6.54 7.52 0.98
CA VAL A 15 6.75 6.78 -0.26
C VAL A 15 7.16 7.72 -1.40
N GLU A 16 6.53 8.89 -1.54
CA GLU A 16 6.91 9.88 -2.53
C GLU A 16 8.36 10.36 -2.35
N LYS A 17 8.77 10.59 -1.11
CA LYS A 17 10.14 11.01 -0.79
C LYS A 17 11.16 9.95 -1.20
N VAL A 18 10.88 8.66 -0.93
CA VAL A 18 11.73 7.56 -1.34
C VAL A 18 11.74 7.43 -2.87
N ASN A 19 10.58 7.51 -3.52
CA ASN A 19 10.47 7.43 -4.97
C ASN A 19 11.25 8.53 -5.68
N ASN A 20 11.27 9.74 -5.13
CA ASN A 20 12.06 10.83 -5.69
C ASN A 20 13.57 10.53 -5.67
N LYS A 21 14.05 9.83 -4.64
CA LYS A 21 15.44 9.35 -4.60
C LYS A 21 15.69 8.24 -5.63
N LEU A 22 14.76 7.30 -5.75
CA LEU A 22 14.85 6.18 -6.69
C LEU A 22 14.74 6.63 -8.15
N ALA A 23 14.04 7.72 -8.43
CA ALA A 23 13.86 8.25 -9.79
C ALA A 23 15.19 8.59 -10.48
N THR A 24 16.25 8.78 -9.73
CA THR A 24 17.61 9.00 -10.28
C THR A 24 18.28 7.72 -10.74
N ILE A 25 17.71 6.56 -10.39
CA ILE A 25 18.25 5.23 -10.71
C ILE A 25 17.32 4.58 -11.74
N ARG A 26 17.77 4.55 -12.99
CA ARG A 26 16.95 4.12 -14.14
C ARG A 26 16.34 2.72 -13.96
N ASP A 27 17.10 1.78 -13.39
CA ASP A 27 16.70 0.37 -13.27
C ASP A 27 15.59 0.14 -12.24
N VAL A 28 15.26 1.15 -11.43
CA VAL A 28 14.26 1.02 -10.35
C VAL A 28 13.05 1.94 -10.53
N GLN A 29 12.88 2.54 -11.71
CA GLN A 29 11.72 3.40 -11.98
C GLN A 29 10.40 2.65 -11.82
N GLU A 30 10.38 1.36 -12.13
CA GLU A 30 9.19 0.52 -11.98
C GLU A 30 8.81 0.36 -10.51
N ILE A 31 9.78 0.28 -9.60
CA ILE A 31 9.53 0.26 -8.16
C ILE A 31 8.81 1.54 -7.74
N ALA A 32 9.29 2.69 -8.16
CA ALA A 32 8.67 3.98 -7.86
C ALA A 32 7.23 4.04 -8.37
N THR A 33 7.00 3.59 -9.61
CA THR A 33 5.68 3.59 -10.23
C THR A 33 4.71 2.67 -9.47
N ARG A 34 5.13 1.45 -9.13
CA ARG A 34 4.27 0.49 -8.46
C ARG A 34 4.02 0.83 -7.00
N SER A 35 5.00 1.37 -6.28
CA SER A 35 4.80 1.81 -4.90
C SER A 35 3.83 2.99 -4.83
N ALA A 36 3.94 3.95 -5.73
CA ALA A 36 3.01 5.07 -5.84
C ALA A 36 1.59 4.59 -6.17
N ALA A 37 1.46 3.64 -7.09
CA ALA A 37 0.17 3.05 -7.45
C ALA A 37 -0.46 2.30 -6.27
N CYS A 38 0.32 1.53 -5.52
CA CYS A 38 -0.14 0.80 -4.35
C CYS A 38 -0.67 1.76 -3.28
N VAL A 39 0.08 2.80 -2.95
CA VAL A 39 -0.32 3.81 -1.96
C VAL A 39 -1.55 4.57 -2.41
N GLY A 40 -1.62 4.94 -3.69
CA GLY A 40 -2.80 5.60 -4.26
C GLY A 40 -4.05 4.73 -4.14
N ARG A 41 -3.92 3.43 -4.33
CA ARG A 41 -5.02 2.49 -4.19
C ARG A 41 -5.45 2.31 -2.73
N ILE A 42 -4.50 2.26 -1.80
CA ILE A 42 -4.80 2.24 -0.35
C ILE A 42 -5.66 3.45 0.02
N LYS A 43 -5.28 4.63 -0.48
CA LYS A 43 -6.04 5.86 -0.25
C LYS A 43 -7.47 5.76 -0.78
N GLN A 44 -7.65 5.24 -1.99
CA GLN A 44 -8.96 5.04 -2.59
C GLN A 44 -9.83 4.09 -1.78
N VAL A 45 -9.26 2.97 -1.33
CA VAL A 45 -9.97 1.99 -0.50
C VAL A 45 -10.34 2.59 0.86
N TYR A 46 -9.42 3.34 1.47
CA TYR A 46 -9.70 4.03 2.73
C TYR A 46 -10.88 5.01 2.59
N GLU A 47 -10.89 5.82 1.53
CA GLU A 47 -11.98 6.75 1.27
C GLU A 47 -13.30 6.02 1.01
N MET A 48 -13.26 4.93 0.26
CA MET A 48 -14.43 4.08 0.01
C MET A 48 -15.01 3.53 1.32
N ILE A 49 -14.17 3.02 2.22
CA ILE A 49 -14.60 2.51 3.52
C ILE A 49 -15.34 3.58 4.31
N GLY A 50 -14.82 4.80 4.32
CA GLY A 50 -15.49 5.94 4.97
C GLY A 50 -16.86 6.25 4.35
N ASN A 51 -16.99 6.13 3.04
CA ASN A 51 -18.24 6.40 2.33
C ASN A 51 -19.29 5.30 2.46
N LEU A 52 -18.88 4.07 2.78
CA LEU A 52 -19.82 2.95 2.96
C LEU A 52 -20.64 3.05 4.24
N ARG A 53 -20.20 3.82 5.22
CA ARG A 53 -20.90 4.02 6.51
C ARG A 53 -21.20 2.69 7.20
N LEU A 54 -20.19 1.84 7.30
CA LEU A 54 -20.28 0.57 8.01
C LEU A 54 -20.35 0.80 9.53
N ASP A 55 -20.80 -0.20 10.27
CA ASP A 55 -20.72 -0.18 11.72
C ASP A 55 -19.28 0.06 12.18
N VAL A 56 -19.12 0.79 13.29
CA VAL A 56 -17.81 1.24 13.81
C VAL A 56 -16.81 0.09 13.93
N GLN A 57 -17.25 -1.06 14.41
CA GLN A 57 -16.38 -2.23 14.57
C GLN A 57 -15.76 -2.70 13.24
N TYR A 58 -16.53 -2.71 12.16
CA TYR A 58 -16.04 -3.09 10.84
C TYR A 58 -15.13 -2.02 10.25
N THR A 59 -15.55 -0.77 10.36
CA THR A 59 -14.74 0.36 9.89
C THR A 59 -13.38 0.37 10.57
N THR A 60 -13.33 0.20 11.89
CA THR A 60 -12.08 0.17 12.66
C THR A 60 -11.16 -0.96 12.18
N SER A 61 -11.70 -2.18 12.03
CA SER A 61 -10.91 -3.32 11.58
C SER A 61 -10.35 -3.14 10.18
N LEU A 62 -11.16 -2.64 9.25
CA LEU A 62 -10.74 -2.42 7.86
C LEU A 62 -9.69 -1.30 7.77
N VAL A 63 -9.87 -0.24 8.55
CA VAL A 63 -8.92 0.87 8.60
C VAL A 63 -7.59 0.42 9.22
N ASP A 64 -7.61 -0.44 10.23
CA ASP A 64 -6.39 -1.01 10.80
C ASP A 64 -5.62 -1.83 9.76
N LEU A 65 -6.32 -2.59 8.93
CA LEU A 65 -5.71 -3.33 7.81
C LEU A 65 -5.09 -2.37 6.79
N CYS A 66 -5.77 -1.29 6.44
CA CYS A 66 -5.21 -0.26 5.56
C CYS A 66 -3.93 0.34 6.13
N ASN A 67 -3.90 0.64 7.43
CA ASN A 67 -2.72 1.15 8.10
C ASN A 67 -1.56 0.15 8.10
N GLN A 68 -1.85 -1.12 8.33
CA GLN A 68 -0.86 -2.18 8.29
C GLN A 68 -0.21 -2.30 6.91
N VAL A 69 -1.02 -2.33 5.86
CA VAL A 69 -0.52 -2.40 4.48
C VAL A 69 0.29 -1.16 4.13
N THR A 70 -0.13 0.02 4.58
CA THR A 70 0.60 1.27 4.38
C THR A 70 2.00 1.20 5.00
N ARG A 71 2.10 0.73 6.25
CA ARG A 71 3.39 0.57 6.93
C ARG A 71 4.30 -0.42 6.21
N GLU A 72 3.76 -1.55 5.79
CA GLU A 72 4.53 -2.55 5.04
C GLU A 72 5.00 -1.99 3.69
N CYS A 73 4.18 -1.22 3.00
CA CYS A 73 4.56 -0.56 1.75
C CYS A 73 5.71 0.42 1.96
N ILE A 74 5.68 1.21 3.03
CA ILE A 74 6.77 2.12 3.40
C ILE A 74 8.06 1.32 3.62
N ASP A 75 7.98 0.26 4.41
CA ASP A 75 9.13 -0.56 4.78
C ASP A 75 9.74 -1.23 3.54
N VAL A 76 8.94 -1.85 2.71
CA VAL A 76 9.40 -2.49 1.47
C VAL A 76 10.09 -1.49 0.54
N THR A 77 9.49 -0.33 0.36
CA THR A 77 10.03 0.71 -0.53
C THR A 77 11.32 1.30 0.05
N ALA A 78 11.35 1.57 1.34
CA ALA A 78 12.54 2.12 2.01
C ALA A 78 13.70 1.11 2.02
N ASP A 79 13.43 -0.17 2.29
CA ASP A 79 14.44 -1.21 2.27
C ASP A 79 15.03 -1.40 0.86
N GLY A 80 14.18 -1.39 -0.17
CA GLY A 80 14.62 -1.43 -1.55
C GLY A 80 15.51 -0.24 -1.91
N ALA A 81 15.11 0.96 -1.51
CA ALA A 81 15.88 2.18 -1.73
C ALA A 81 17.25 2.12 -1.05
N GLN A 82 17.30 1.59 0.18
CA GLN A 82 18.54 1.44 0.94
C GLN A 82 19.52 0.53 0.23
N VAL A 83 19.06 -0.63 -0.23
CA VAL A 83 19.91 -1.59 -0.96
C VAL A 83 20.49 -0.94 -2.22
N PHE A 84 19.66 -0.29 -3.04
CA PHE A 84 20.12 0.34 -4.26
C PHE A 84 21.03 1.54 -3.99
N SER A 85 20.75 2.32 -2.94
CA SER A 85 21.61 3.45 -2.57
C SER A 85 23.01 3.01 -2.13
N ASP A 86 23.09 1.95 -1.30
CA ASP A 86 24.34 1.52 -0.69
C ASP A 86 25.19 0.65 -1.62
N ARG A 87 24.54 -0.14 -2.50
CA ARG A 87 25.22 -1.19 -3.25
C ARG A 87 25.15 -1.03 -4.76
N PHE A 88 24.51 -0.01 -5.28
CA PHE A 88 24.25 0.14 -6.71
C PHE A 88 25.52 0.00 -7.59
N LEU A 89 26.61 0.65 -7.19
CA LEU A 89 27.85 0.66 -7.95
C LEU A 89 28.59 -0.68 -7.94
N VAL A 90 28.34 -1.52 -6.94
CA VAL A 90 29.03 -2.82 -6.77
C VAL A 90 28.13 -4.01 -7.14
N MET A 91 26.87 -3.77 -7.43
CA MET A 91 25.93 -4.80 -7.85
C MET A 91 26.15 -5.19 -9.30
N SER A 92 26.11 -6.48 -9.60
CA SER A 92 26.00 -6.97 -10.98
C SER A 92 24.59 -6.73 -11.52
N ASP A 93 24.43 -6.83 -12.84
CA ASP A 93 23.12 -6.72 -13.48
C ASP A 93 22.15 -7.79 -12.96
N ALA A 94 22.64 -9.01 -12.73
CA ALA A 94 21.84 -10.10 -12.16
C ALA A 94 21.39 -9.80 -10.73
N GLU A 95 22.26 -9.23 -9.90
CA GLU A 95 21.92 -8.82 -8.53
C GLU A 95 20.88 -7.69 -8.52
N ARG A 96 21.03 -6.68 -9.39
CA ARG A 96 20.05 -5.60 -9.53
C ARG A 96 18.68 -6.14 -9.93
N LEU A 97 18.66 -7.05 -10.90
CA LEU A 97 17.43 -7.67 -11.36
C LEU A 97 16.75 -8.47 -10.24
N ALA A 98 17.51 -9.24 -9.48
CA ALA A 98 16.99 -10.02 -8.35
C ALA A 98 16.41 -9.14 -7.26
N GLU A 99 17.10 -8.07 -6.88
CA GLU A 99 16.59 -7.11 -5.87
C GLU A 99 15.35 -6.36 -6.37
N THR A 100 15.35 -5.94 -7.63
CA THR A 100 14.19 -5.29 -8.25
C THR A 100 12.96 -6.21 -8.20
N ARG A 101 13.12 -7.48 -8.61
CA ARG A 101 12.03 -8.46 -8.59
C ARG A 101 11.51 -8.71 -7.19
N LYS A 102 12.41 -8.81 -6.20
CA LYS A 102 12.01 -9.01 -4.81
C LYS A 102 11.10 -7.87 -4.31
N VAL A 103 11.48 -6.63 -4.59
CA VAL A 103 10.68 -5.46 -4.19
C VAL A 103 9.34 -5.45 -4.94
N LEU A 104 9.35 -5.70 -6.25
CA LEU A 104 8.14 -5.73 -7.05
C LEU A 104 7.19 -6.83 -6.61
N ASP A 105 7.69 -8.02 -6.28
CA ASP A 105 6.88 -9.12 -5.78
C ASP A 105 6.24 -8.77 -4.43
N ASP A 106 6.97 -8.11 -3.54
CA ASP A 106 6.43 -7.64 -2.27
C ASP A 106 5.34 -6.58 -2.48
N LEU A 107 5.54 -5.65 -3.42
CA LEU A 107 4.53 -4.64 -3.77
C LEU A 107 3.28 -5.28 -4.39
N ASP A 108 3.44 -6.29 -5.24
CA ASP A 108 2.32 -7.03 -5.81
C ASP A 108 1.52 -7.76 -4.73
N ARG A 109 2.20 -8.35 -3.76
CA ARG A 109 1.56 -8.98 -2.60
C ARG A 109 0.75 -7.96 -1.80
N LEU A 110 1.32 -6.81 -1.52
CA LEU A 110 0.62 -5.73 -0.80
C LEU A 110 -0.58 -5.22 -1.58
N ASN A 111 -0.45 -5.07 -2.89
CA ASN A 111 -1.58 -4.69 -3.75
C ASN A 111 -2.71 -5.72 -3.72
N SER A 112 -2.38 -7.01 -3.64
CA SER A 112 -3.37 -8.07 -3.46
C SER A 112 -4.08 -7.96 -2.10
N GLN A 113 -3.37 -7.58 -1.05
CA GLN A 113 -3.97 -7.32 0.26
C GLN A 113 -4.93 -6.15 0.22
N VAL A 114 -4.61 -5.08 -0.52
CA VAL A 114 -5.51 -3.94 -0.72
C VAL A 114 -6.79 -4.38 -1.43
N SER A 115 -6.66 -5.23 -2.45
CA SER A 115 -7.82 -5.82 -3.15
C SER A 115 -8.70 -6.62 -2.22
N TYR A 116 -8.10 -7.40 -1.32
CA TYR A 116 -8.83 -8.17 -0.31
C TYR A 116 -9.65 -7.24 0.61
N ILE A 117 -9.04 -6.15 1.09
CA ILE A 117 -9.73 -5.16 1.94
C ILE A 117 -10.93 -4.56 1.19
N ASP A 118 -10.74 -4.18 -0.07
CA ASP A 118 -11.79 -3.64 -0.93
C ASP A 118 -12.97 -4.62 -1.03
N VAL A 119 -12.70 -5.87 -1.34
CA VAL A 119 -13.74 -6.91 -1.47
C VAL A 119 -14.44 -7.15 -0.14
N GLN A 120 -13.71 -7.22 0.97
CA GLN A 120 -14.29 -7.42 2.29
C GLN A 120 -15.22 -6.27 2.70
N ALA A 121 -14.81 -5.04 2.46
CA ALA A 121 -15.63 -3.86 2.77
C ALA A 121 -16.96 -3.90 2.01
N LYS A 122 -16.90 -4.18 0.71
CA LYS A 122 -18.09 -4.29 -0.13
C LYS A 122 -18.99 -5.45 0.28
N ALA A 123 -18.41 -6.60 0.65
CA ALA A 123 -19.16 -7.76 1.12
C ALA A 123 -19.90 -7.48 2.43
N ILE A 124 -19.25 -6.80 3.37
CA ILE A 124 -19.88 -6.40 4.64
C ILE A 124 -21.06 -5.46 4.36
N LYS A 125 -20.87 -4.48 3.48
CA LYS A 125 -21.94 -3.55 3.09
C LYS A 125 -23.12 -4.28 2.46
N TYR A 126 -22.85 -5.16 1.52
CA TYR A 126 -23.87 -5.95 0.85
C TYR A 126 -24.68 -6.80 1.85
N ASN A 127 -24.00 -7.52 2.75
CA ASN A 127 -24.65 -8.34 3.75
C ASN A 127 -25.51 -7.51 4.71
N SER A 128 -25.03 -6.32 5.11
CA SER A 128 -25.78 -5.39 5.95
C SER A 128 -27.07 -4.92 5.27
N GLU A 129 -27.01 -4.59 3.98
CA GLU A 129 -28.18 -4.17 3.20
C GLU A 129 -29.18 -5.32 3.03
N MET A 130 -28.71 -6.53 2.79
CA MET A 130 -29.57 -7.71 2.68
C MET A 130 -30.33 -7.97 3.98
N LEU A 131 -29.65 -7.91 5.13
CA LEU A 131 -30.28 -8.07 6.44
C LEU A 131 -31.35 -7.02 6.68
N ASN A 132 -31.08 -5.76 6.34
CA ASN A 132 -32.04 -4.67 6.51
C ASN A 132 -33.25 -4.81 5.58
N THR A 133 -33.10 -5.47 4.44
CA THR A 133 -34.19 -5.69 3.48
C THR A 133 -35.12 -6.81 3.90
N TYR A 134 -34.58 -7.91 4.47
CA TYR A 134 -35.34 -9.12 4.77
C TYR A 134 -35.69 -9.31 6.25
N PHE A 135 -35.13 -8.53 7.12
CA PHE A 135 -35.40 -8.54 8.55
C PHE A 135 -35.71 -7.16 9.09
#